data_192ec59a5ffa1f87584584addda3ab59
#
_entry.id   192ec59a5ffa1f87584584addda3ab59
#
_cell.length_a   1.000
_cell.length_b   1.000
_cell.length_c   1.000
_cell.angle_alpha   90.00
_cell.angle_beta   90.00
_cell.angle_gamma   90.00
#
_symmetry.space_group_name_H-M   'P 1'
#
loop_
_entity.id
_entity.type
_entity.pdbx_description
1 polymer ?
#
loop_
_entity_poly.entity_id
_entity_poly.type
_entity_poly.pdbx_seq_one_letter_code
_entity_poly.pdbx_strand_id
1 'polypeptide(L)'
;SGAAMNVCSNEDELKRFLQLAANVSEDHPVVVSKFIEHAKEIEMDAVAKNGEVIAYAISEHIEFAGVHSGDATIQFPPQKLYVETVRRCKRVGRQIAKELHINGPFNIQFMARDNDILVIECNLRASRSFPFVSKVLKINLIELATRVMLGLPVEKPSKNLFDLDYVGIKASQFSFNRLQKADPVLGVDMSSTGEVGCLGDDTNTALLKSMLSVGHRIPKKNILLSTGGAKQKVAMLDAAKMLIDHGYKLYATGGTSTVSYTHLRAHETRGNLVC
;
A
#
# COMPACT_ATOMS: atom_id res chain seq x y z
N SER A 1 -16.76 6.44 -1.48
CA SER A 1 -15.55 5.64 -1.53
C SER A 1 -15.17 5.16 -0.13
N GLY A 2 -15.25 3.87 0.16
CA GLY A 2 -14.89 3.28 1.44
C GLY A 2 -15.89 3.50 2.59
N ALA A 3 -16.76 4.47 2.51
CA ALA A 3 -17.78 4.74 3.51
C ALA A 3 -18.71 3.53 3.67
N ALA A 4 -18.91 3.09 4.90
CA ALA A 4 -19.71 1.92 5.27
C ALA A 4 -19.16 0.57 4.75
N MET A 5 -17.93 0.48 4.29
CA MET A 5 -17.27 -0.81 4.03
C MET A 5 -16.80 -1.46 5.33
N ASN A 6 -17.08 -2.73 5.49
CA ASN A 6 -16.68 -3.51 6.67
C ASN A 6 -16.25 -4.91 6.27
N VAL A 7 -15.30 -5.48 6.98
CA VAL A 7 -14.91 -6.88 6.86
C VAL A 7 -15.66 -7.67 7.91
N CYS A 8 -16.33 -8.73 7.47
CA CYS A 8 -17.11 -9.61 8.33
C CYS A 8 -16.42 -10.97 8.44
N SER A 9 -16.22 -11.44 9.66
CA SER A 9 -15.60 -12.74 9.94
C SER A 9 -16.64 -13.86 10.19
N ASN A 10 -17.89 -13.50 10.40
CA ASN A 10 -18.99 -14.41 10.68
C ASN A 10 -20.34 -13.83 10.23
N GLU A 11 -21.39 -14.68 10.28
CA GLU A 11 -22.73 -14.34 9.82
C GLU A 11 -23.39 -13.26 10.68
N ASP A 12 -23.14 -13.22 11.98
CA ASP A 12 -23.75 -12.24 12.88
C ASP A 12 -23.21 -10.84 12.63
N GLU A 13 -21.89 -10.72 12.38
CA GLU A 13 -21.27 -9.48 11.94
C GLU A 13 -21.83 -9.03 10.60
N LEU A 14 -21.97 -9.95 9.63
CA LEU A 14 -22.54 -9.62 8.33
C LEU A 14 -23.96 -9.06 8.47
N LYS A 15 -24.84 -9.70 9.24
CA LYS A 15 -26.21 -9.22 9.49
C LYS A 15 -26.22 -7.82 10.10
N ARG A 16 -25.37 -7.59 11.11
CA ARG A 16 -25.24 -6.28 11.74
C ARG A 16 -24.81 -5.19 10.75
N PHE A 17 -23.81 -5.46 9.94
CA PHE A 17 -23.31 -4.49 8.97
C PHE A 17 -24.28 -4.26 7.81
N LEU A 18 -25.01 -5.27 7.38
CA LEU A 18 -26.08 -5.09 6.39
C LEU A 18 -27.18 -4.17 6.91
N GLN A 19 -27.58 -4.29 8.18
CA GLN A 19 -28.55 -3.39 8.80
C GLN A 19 -28.04 -1.94 8.85
N LEU A 20 -26.75 -1.75 9.20
CA LEU A 20 -26.12 -0.43 9.22
C LEU A 20 -26.05 0.17 7.82
N ALA A 21 -25.68 -0.62 6.82
CA ALA A 21 -25.58 -0.18 5.43
C ALA A 21 -26.96 0.20 4.86
N ALA A 22 -28.02 -0.52 5.19
CA ALA A 22 -29.38 -0.18 4.78
C ALA A 22 -29.82 1.18 5.32
N ASN A 23 -29.38 1.56 6.53
CA ASN A 23 -29.68 2.88 7.11
C ASN A 23 -28.91 4.03 6.41
N VAL A 24 -27.81 3.72 5.73
CA VAL A 24 -27.00 4.73 5.00
C VAL A 24 -27.49 4.90 3.57
N SER A 25 -28.08 3.88 2.98
CA SER A 25 -28.53 3.89 1.58
C SER A 25 -29.79 3.03 1.40
N GLU A 26 -30.94 3.65 1.62
CA GLU A 26 -32.24 2.95 1.52
C GLU A 26 -32.55 2.48 0.09
N ASP A 27 -32.08 3.20 -0.93
CA ASP A 27 -32.41 2.97 -2.33
C ASP A 27 -31.33 2.21 -3.12
N HIS A 28 -30.21 1.83 -2.52
CA HIS A 28 -29.09 1.21 -3.24
C HIS A 28 -28.73 -0.15 -2.66
N PRO A 29 -28.52 -1.15 -3.53
CA PRO A 29 -28.13 -2.48 -3.08
C PRO A 29 -26.76 -2.49 -2.41
N VAL A 30 -26.61 -3.29 -1.36
CA VAL A 30 -25.33 -3.55 -0.70
C VAL A 30 -24.56 -4.61 -1.48
N VAL A 31 -23.30 -4.35 -1.80
CA VAL A 31 -22.43 -5.32 -2.45
C VAL A 31 -21.69 -6.12 -1.38
N VAL A 32 -21.78 -7.44 -1.46
CA VAL A 32 -21.03 -8.37 -0.61
C VAL A 32 -19.97 -9.06 -1.47
N SER A 33 -18.72 -8.91 -1.09
CA SER A 33 -17.57 -9.47 -1.82
C SER A 33 -16.78 -10.43 -0.93
N LYS A 34 -16.17 -11.44 -1.55
CA LYS A 34 -15.23 -12.32 -0.84
C LYS A 34 -14.00 -11.52 -0.42
N PHE A 35 -13.65 -11.58 0.87
CA PHE A 35 -12.39 -11.06 1.37
C PHE A 35 -11.25 -12.05 1.07
N ILE A 36 -10.15 -11.57 0.49
CA ILE A 36 -8.98 -12.37 0.14
C ILE A 36 -7.83 -11.99 1.07
N GLU A 37 -7.55 -12.85 2.02
CA GLU A 37 -6.49 -12.65 2.98
C GLU A 37 -5.10 -12.70 2.33
N HIS A 38 -4.18 -11.87 2.85
CA HIS A 38 -2.77 -11.83 2.44
C HIS A 38 -2.56 -11.52 0.95
N ALA A 39 -3.54 -10.95 0.28
CA ALA A 39 -3.36 -10.44 -1.07
C ALA A 39 -2.57 -9.13 -1.04
N LYS A 40 -1.78 -8.91 -2.08
CA LYS A 40 -1.12 -7.63 -2.32
C LYS A 40 -2.06 -6.70 -3.06
N GLU A 41 -2.00 -5.42 -2.73
CA GLU A 41 -2.66 -4.38 -3.52
C GLU A 41 -1.65 -3.70 -4.43
N ILE A 42 -2.07 -3.45 -5.65
CA ILE A 42 -1.25 -2.90 -6.73
C ILE A 42 -2.03 -1.78 -7.38
N GLU A 43 -1.37 -0.67 -7.65
CA GLU A 43 -1.96 0.42 -8.42
C GLU A 43 -1.27 0.56 -9.77
N MET A 44 -2.06 0.87 -10.79
CA MET A 44 -1.58 1.32 -12.09
C MET A 44 -2.11 2.72 -12.34
N ASP A 45 -1.23 3.71 -12.28
CA ASP A 45 -1.50 5.06 -12.73
C ASP A 45 -1.06 5.20 -14.19
N ALA A 46 -1.94 5.66 -15.05
CA ALA A 46 -1.66 5.68 -16.48
C ALA A 46 -2.29 6.86 -17.20
N VAL A 47 -1.75 7.15 -18.37
CA VAL A 47 -2.32 8.08 -19.36
C VAL A 47 -2.59 7.32 -20.64
N ALA A 48 -3.81 7.42 -21.15
CA ALA A 48 -4.18 6.86 -22.45
C ALA A 48 -4.62 7.96 -23.42
N LYS A 49 -4.38 7.74 -24.71
CA LYS A 49 -4.84 8.57 -25.80
C LYS A 49 -5.69 7.70 -26.74
N ASN A 50 -6.98 8.03 -26.84
CA ASN A 50 -7.93 7.29 -27.68
C ASN A 50 -7.89 5.77 -27.44
N GLY A 51 -7.82 5.33 -26.18
CA GLY A 51 -7.76 3.94 -25.78
C GLY A 51 -6.36 3.29 -25.83
N GLU A 52 -5.33 3.99 -26.32
CA GLU A 52 -3.95 3.50 -26.28
C GLU A 52 -3.23 4.03 -25.06
N VAL A 53 -2.68 3.13 -24.22
CA VAL A 53 -1.85 3.52 -23.06
C VAL A 53 -0.51 4.03 -23.57
N ILE A 54 -0.25 5.32 -23.35
CA ILE A 54 0.98 6.01 -23.76
C ILE A 54 2.02 6.11 -22.64
N ALA A 55 1.57 6.18 -21.40
CA ALA A 55 2.45 6.16 -20.22
C ALA A 55 1.75 5.44 -19.07
N TYR A 56 2.53 4.79 -18.21
CA TYR A 56 2.02 4.12 -17.02
C TYR A 56 3.09 3.99 -15.93
N ALA A 57 2.63 3.91 -14.68
CA ALA A 57 3.40 3.55 -13.52
C ALA A 57 2.65 2.46 -12.75
N ILE A 58 3.33 1.38 -12.40
CA ILE A 58 2.77 0.31 -11.56
C ILE A 58 3.49 0.36 -10.23
N SER A 59 2.75 0.57 -9.16
CA SER A 59 3.22 0.63 -7.78
C SER A 59 2.58 -0.48 -6.94
N GLU A 60 3.19 -0.81 -5.81
CA GLU A 60 2.64 -1.78 -4.86
C GLU A 60 2.47 -1.16 -3.48
N HIS A 61 1.47 -1.63 -2.74
CA HIS A 61 1.32 -1.32 -1.33
C HIS A 61 2.29 -2.17 -0.49
N ILE A 62 2.87 -1.57 0.55
CA ILE A 62 3.69 -2.30 1.53
C ILE A 62 2.77 -3.15 2.42
N GLU A 63 1.61 -2.62 2.78
CA GLU A 63 0.55 -3.31 3.50
C GLU A 63 -0.14 -4.35 2.60
N PHE A 64 -0.81 -5.32 3.21
CA PHE A 64 -1.73 -6.19 2.49
C PHE A 64 -3.01 -5.46 2.10
N ALA A 65 -3.72 -5.97 1.10
CA ALA A 65 -5.00 -5.44 0.66
C ALA A 65 -6.01 -5.33 1.81
N GLY A 66 -6.81 -4.26 1.78
CA GLY A 66 -7.77 -3.91 2.83
C GLY A 66 -7.43 -2.61 3.55
N VAL A 67 -6.35 -1.95 3.17
CA VAL A 67 -6.02 -0.57 3.58
C VAL A 67 -6.35 0.36 2.41
N HIS A 68 -7.08 1.44 2.68
CA HIS A 68 -7.41 2.41 1.64
C HIS A 68 -6.14 2.97 0.97
N SER A 69 -6.12 3.07 -0.35
CA SER A 69 -4.94 3.49 -1.12
C SER A 69 -4.40 4.88 -0.73
N GLY A 70 -5.28 5.77 -0.25
CA GLY A 70 -4.88 7.06 0.30
C GLY A 70 -4.05 6.94 1.58
N ASP A 71 -4.27 5.91 2.38
CA ASP A 71 -3.64 5.67 3.68
C ASP A 71 -2.44 4.73 3.57
N ALA A 72 -2.42 3.86 2.57
CA ALA A 72 -1.38 2.87 2.37
C ALA A 72 -0.02 3.50 2.07
N THR A 73 1.02 2.79 2.49
CA THR A 73 2.40 3.08 2.12
C THR A 73 2.67 2.50 0.75
N ILE A 74 2.90 3.36 -0.24
CA ILE A 74 3.08 2.96 -1.64
C ILE A 74 4.55 2.99 -2.02
N GLN A 75 4.99 1.91 -2.66
CA GLN A 75 6.35 1.74 -3.18
C GLN A 75 6.36 1.75 -4.71
N PHE A 76 7.24 2.55 -5.30
CA PHE A 76 7.46 2.62 -6.74
C PHE A 76 8.95 2.74 -7.09
N PRO A 77 9.50 1.95 -8.04
CA PRO A 77 8.86 0.81 -8.70
C PRO A 77 8.60 -0.34 -7.73
N PRO A 78 7.72 -1.30 -8.08
CA PRO A 78 7.42 -2.45 -7.23
C PRO A 78 8.67 -3.32 -7.05
N GLN A 79 8.91 -3.80 -5.82
CA GLN A 79 10.11 -4.57 -5.46
C GLN A 79 9.81 -6.02 -5.12
N LYS A 80 8.55 -6.30 -4.74
CA LYS A 80 8.11 -7.64 -4.28
C LYS A 80 7.09 -8.29 -5.21
N LEU A 81 6.78 -7.67 -6.34
CA LEU A 81 5.92 -8.26 -7.35
C LEU A 81 6.72 -9.13 -8.32
N TYR A 82 6.14 -10.25 -8.71
CA TYR A 82 6.69 -11.02 -9.81
C TYR A 82 6.56 -10.24 -11.13
N VAL A 83 7.54 -10.39 -12.00
CA VAL A 83 7.53 -9.75 -13.33
C VAL A 83 6.26 -10.12 -14.11
N GLU A 84 5.80 -11.36 -13.98
CA GLU A 84 4.56 -11.80 -14.63
C GLU A 84 3.32 -11.10 -14.07
N THR A 85 3.26 -10.82 -12.77
CA THR A 85 2.17 -10.01 -12.19
C THR A 85 2.13 -8.61 -12.81
N VAL A 86 3.29 -7.95 -12.92
CA VAL A 86 3.42 -6.63 -13.56
C VAL A 86 2.97 -6.67 -15.03
N ARG A 87 3.36 -7.71 -15.77
CA ARG A 87 2.95 -7.91 -17.16
C ARG A 87 1.43 -8.10 -17.30
N ARG A 88 0.83 -8.85 -16.38
CA ARG A 88 -0.63 -9.07 -16.35
C ARG A 88 -1.38 -7.77 -16.05
N CYS A 89 -0.98 -7.01 -15.03
CA CYS A 89 -1.56 -5.69 -14.73
C CYS A 89 -1.49 -4.77 -15.96
N LYS A 90 -0.34 -4.70 -16.62
CA LYS A 90 -0.16 -3.92 -17.85
C LYS A 90 -1.07 -4.37 -18.98
N ARG A 91 -1.25 -5.69 -19.16
CA ARG A 91 -2.13 -6.25 -20.19
C ARG A 91 -3.58 -5.87 -19.93
N VAL A 92 -4.04 -6.08 -18.70
CA VAL A 92 -5.41 -5.73 -18.29
C VAL A 92 -5.65 -4.22 -18.42
N GLY A 93 -4.71 -3.39 -17.95
CA GLY A 93 -4.82 -1.94 -18.08
C GLY A 93 -4.95 -1.47 -19.53
N ARG A 94 -4.22 -2.10 -20.46
CA ARG A 94 -4.35 -1.81 -21.90
C ARG A 94 -5.71 -2.23 -22.47
N GLN A 95 -6.23 -3.39 -22.05
CA GLN A 95 -7.56 -3.85 -22.46
C GLN A 95 -8.65 -2.90 -21.97
N ILE A 96 -8.62 -2.54 -20.69
CA ILE A 96 -9.57 -1.58 -20.10
C ILE A 96 -9.50 -0.24 -20.82
N ALA A 97 -8.30 0.31 -21.03
CA ALA A 97 -8.14 1.58 -21.72
C ALA A 97 -8.75 1.55 -23.14
N LYS A 98 -8.56 0.46 -23.85
CA LYS A 98 -9.09 0.26 -25.21
C LYS A 98 -10.60 0.13 -25.21
N GLU A 99 -11.16 -0.75 -24.37
CA GLU A 99 -12.61 -1.00 -24.32
C GLU A 99 -13.43 0.21 -23.86
N LEU A 100 -12.87 0.98 -22.91
CA LEU A 100 -13.51 2.21 -22.40
C LEU A 100 -13.15 3.46 -23.23
N HIS A 101 -12.37 3.32 -24.30
CA HIS A 101 -11.88 4.44 -25.11
C HIS A 101 -11.28 5.60 -24.29
N ILE A 102 -10.47 5.26 -23.26
CA ILE A 102 -9.96 6.24 -22.33
C ILE A 102 -9.09 7.28 -23.05
N ASN A 103 -9.37 8.56 -22.76
CA ASN A 103 -8.61 9.69 -23.28
C ASN A 103 -8.25 10.65 -22.16
N GLY A 104 -7.10 10.43 -21.52
CA GLY A 104 -6.64 11.17 -20.35
C GLY A 104 -6.06 10.27 -19.27
N PRO A 105 -5.99 10.74 -18.02
CA PRO A 105 -5.47 9.99 -16.89
C PRO A 105 -6.49 8.97 -16.39
N PHE A 106 -6.00 7.82 -15.93
CA PHE A 106 -6.81 6.83 -15.23
C PHE A 106 -5.96 6.05 -14.23
N ASN A 107 -6.64 5.46 -13.26
CA ASN A 107 -6.04 4.62 -12.25
C ASN A 107 -6.79 3.29 -12.18
N ILE A 108 -6.08 2.19 -12.05
CA ILE A 108 -6.66 0.88 -11.79
C ILE A 108 -6.05 0.33 -10.50
N GLN A 109 -6.91 -0.13 -9.62
CA GLN A 109 -6.51 -0.87 -8.43
C GLN A 109 -6.70 -2.37 -8.67
N PHE A 110 -5.65 -3.11 -8.37
CA PHE A 110 -5.61 -4.57 -8.50
C PHE A 110 -5.34 -5.20 -7.14
N MET A 111 -5.86 -6.39 -6.98
CA MET A 111 -5.47 -7.31 -5.92
C MET A 111 -4.71 -8.46 -6.55
N ALA A 112 -3.58 -8.86 -5.96
CA ALA A 112 -2.79 -9.97 -6.43
C ALA A 112 -2.52 -10.99 -5.33
N ARG A 113 -2.73 -12.25 -5.66
CA ARG A 113 -2.29 -13.38 -4.85
C ARG A 113 -1.48 -14.30 -5.75
N ASP A 114 -0.18 -14.43 -5.45
CA ASP A 114 0.79 -15.02 -6.36
C ASP A 114 0.81 -14.27 -7.71
N ASN A 115 0.53 -14.95 -8.82
CA ASN A 115 0.41 -14.32 -10.14
C ASN A 115 -1.05 -14.08 -10.57
N ASP A 116 -2.03 -14.46 -9.77
CA ASP A 116 -3.43 -14.21 -10.07
C ASP A 116 -3.79 -12.79 -9.66
N ILE A 117 -4.36 -12.05 -10.61
CA ILE A 117 -4.77 -10.66 -10.40
C ILE A 117 -6.27 -10.53 -10.54
N LEU A 118 -6.84 -9.68 -9.69
CA LEU A 118 -8.24 -9.27 -9.74
C LEU A 118 -8.26 -7.74 -9.83
N VAL A 119 -9.17 -7.21 -10.63
CA VAL A 119 -9.43 -5.77 -10.67
C VAL A 119 -10.36 -5.43 -9.53
N ILE A 120 -9.97 -4.48 -8.68
CA ILE A 120 -10.83 -3.93 -7.64
C ILE A 120 -11.70 -2.84 -8.28
N GLU A 121 -11.08 -1.85 -8.89
CA GLU A 121 -11.79 -0.75 -9.56
C GLU A 121 -10.92 -0.07 -10.63
N CYS A 122 -11.59 0.66 -11.53
CA CYS A 122 -10.95 1.54 -12.49
C CYS A 122 -11.54 2.94 -12.34
N ASN A 123 -10.69 3.91 -12.04
CA ASN A 123 -11.05 5.31 -11.88
C ASN A 123 -10.62 6.12 -13.11
N LEU A 124 -11.58 6.75 -13.80
CA LEU A 124 -11.31 7.57 -14.99
C LEU A 124 -10.87 9.00 -14.60
N ARG A 125 -9.88 9.07 -13.76
CA ARG A 125 -9.26 10.28 -13.22
C ARG A 125 -7.87 10.00 -12.72
N ALA A 126 -7.07 11.06 -12.50
CA ALA A 126 -5.81 10.93 -11.75
C ALA A 126 -6.08 10.50 -10.29
N SER A 127 -5.27 9.57 -9.80
CA SER A 127 -5.27 9.14 -8.40
C SER A 127 -4.51 10.12 -7.52
N ARG A 128 -4.52 9.92 -6.22
CA ARG A 128 -3.67 10.66 -5.28
C ARG A 128 -2.19 10.32 -5.45
N SER A 129 -1.88 9.08 -5.79
CA SER A 129 -0.51 8.63 -6.06
C SER A 129 0.06 9.14 -7.40
N PHE A 130 -0.79 9.63 -8.31
CA PHE A 130 -0.38 10.09 -9.63
C PHE A 130 0.75 11.16 -9.61
N PRO A 131 0.70 12.21 -8.76
CA PRO A 131 1.80 13.16 -8.66
C PRO A 131 3.09 12.53 -8.09
N PHE A 132 2.96 11.60 -7.15
CA PHE A 132 4.10 10.89 -6.56
C PHE A 132 4.82 10.03 -7.61
N VAL A 133 4.12 9.15 -8.30
CA VAL A 133 4.72 8.29 -9.33
C VAL A 133 5.27 9.11 -10.50
N SER A 134 4.63 10.20 -10.86
CA SER A 134 5.11 11.15 -11.87
C SER A 134 6.48 11.72 -11.51
N LYS A 135 6.66 12.15 -10.25
CA LYS A 135 7.93 12.69 -9.76
C LYS A 135 9.02 11.62 -9.67
N VAL A 136 8.69 10.42 -9.16
CA VAL A 136 9.64 9.32 -9.06
C VAL A 136 10.10 8.86 -10.44
N LEU A 137 9.18 8.71 -11.38
CA LEU A 137 9.48 8.33 -12.77
C LEU A 137 10.23 9.43 -13.55
N LYS A 138 10.18 10.67 -13.04
CA LYS A 138 10.72 11.87 -13.73
C LYS A 138 10.08 12.09 -15.11
N ILE A 139 8.80 11.79 -15.22
CA ILE A 139 7.94 12.07 -16.37
C ILE A 139 6.76 12.88 -15.85
N ASN A 140 6.50 14.05 -16.44
CA ASN A 140 5.35 14.85 -16.04
C ASN A 140 4.06 14.23 -16.60
N LEU A 141 3.53 13.22 -15.89
CA LEU A 141 2.31 12.52 -16.29
C LEU A 141 1.09 13.46 -16.26
N ILE A 142 1.09 14.49 -15.41
CA ILE A 142 0.00 15.47 -15.32
C ILE A 142 -0.04 16.32 -16.57
N GLU A 143 1.11 16.85 -17.02
CA GLU A 143 1.20 17.57 -18.27
C GLU A 143 0.80 16.69 -19.46
N LEU A 144 1.33 15.46 -19.51
CA LEU A 144 1.01 14.52 -20.56
C LEU A 144 -0.50 14.26 -20.64
N ALA A 145 -1.15 14.01 -19.51
CA ALA A 145 -2.60 13.80 -19.43
C ALA A 145 -3.38 15.05 -19.88
N THR A 146 -2.97 16.24 -19.44
CA THR A 146 -3.59 17.50 -19.82
C THR A 146 -3.48 17.73 -21.32
N ARG A 147 -2.31 17.52 -21.91
CA ARG A 147 -2.11 17.65 -23.36
C ARG A 147 -2.99 16.68 -24.16
N VAL A 148 -3.11 15.43 -23.68
CA VAL A 148 -4.00 14.44 -24.29
C VAL A 148 -5.47 14.92 -24.27
N MET A 149 -5.95 15.35 -23.12
CA MET A 149 -7.34 15.82 -22.97
C MET A 149 -7.65 17.05 -23.84
N LEU A 150 -6.66 17.91 -24.04
CA LEU A 150 -6.78 19.08 -24.91
C LEU A 150 -6.55 18.78 -26.41
N GLY A 151 -6.30 17.53 -26.79
CA GLY A 151 -6.03 17.15 -28.18
C GLY A 151 -4.68 17.65 -28.71
N LEU A 152 -3.77 18.08 -27.85
CA LEU A 152 -2.45 18.56 -28.22
C LEU A 152 -1.52 17.43 -28.63
N PRO A 153 -0.49 17.69 -29.44
CA PRO A 153 0.52 16.69 -29.78
C PRO A 153 1.22 16.18 -28.52
N VAL A 154 1.38 14.86 -28.41
CA VAL A 154 2.09 14.21 -27.33
C VAL A 154 3.05 13.18 -27.88
N GLU A 155 4.22 13.07 -27.26
CA GLU A 155 5.18 12.01 -27.52
C GLU A 155 5.08 10.95 -26.43
N LYS A 156 5.23 9.68 -26.82
CA LYS A 156 5.25 8.58 -25.86
C LYS A 156 6.60 8.57 -25.15
N PRO A 157 6.59 8.66 -23.79
CA PRO A 157 7.83 8.60 -23.04
C PRO A 157 8.58 7.29 -23.28
N SER A 158 9.90 7.38 -23.51
CA SER A 158 10.77 6.20 -23.68
C SER A 158 11.11 5.51 -22.36
N LYS A 159 11.10 6.27 -21.25
CA LYS A 159 11.46 5.80 -19.92
C LYS A 159 10.37 4.93 -19.33
N ASN A 160 10.75 3.88 -18.63
CA ASN A 160 9.83 2.98 -17.93
C ASN A 160 10.33 2.67 -16.49
N LEU A 161 9.54 1.92 -15.74
CA LEU A 161 9.84 1.62 -14.34
C LEU A 161 11.13 0.81 -14.11
N PHE A 162 11.60 0.08 -15.13
CA PHE A 162 12.84 -0.71 -15.04
C PHE A 162 14.11 0.12 -15.30
N ASP A 163 13.96 1.37 -15.73
CA ASP A 163 15.08 2.30 -15.93
C ASP A 163 15.46 3.06 -14.65
N LEU A 164 14.81 2.75 -13.51
CA LEU A 164 15.06 3.40 -12.24
C LEU A 164 16.05 2.59 -11.40
N ASP A 165 17.09 3.25 -10.93
CA ASP A 165 18.13 2.74 -10.03
C ASP A 165 17.91 3.18 -8.57
N TYR A 166 16.71 3.64 -8.24
CA TYR A 166 16.27 4.07 -6.91
C TYR A 166 14.81 3.70 -6.67
N VAL A 167 14.40 3.75 -5.42
CA VAL A 167 13.03 3.47 -4.97
C VAL A 167 12.41 4.73 -4.39
N GLY A 168 11.16 4.98 -4.74
CA GLY A 168 10.31 5.97 -4.09
C GLY A 168 9.33 5.31 -3.14
N ILE A 169 9.15 5.89 -1.97
CA ILE A 169 8.11 5.51 -0.99
C ILE A 169 7.22 6.72 -0.72
N LYS A 170 5.92 6.53 -0.85
CA LYS A 170 4.89 7.47 -0.37
C LYS A 170 4.41 6.97 0.99
N ALA A 171 4.57 7.77 2.02
CA ALA A 171 3.96 7.53 3.33
C ALA A 171 2.86 8.55 3.60
N SER A 172 1.76 8.10 4.21
CA SER A 172 0.63 8.94 4.52
C SER A 172 0.82 9.64 5.87
N GLN A 173 0.34 10.88 5.96
CA GLN A 173 0.33 11.68 7.16
C GLN A 173 -1.05 11.65 7.78
N PHE A 174 -1.11 11.43 9.10
CA PHE A 174 -2.34 11.40 9.88
C PHE A 174 -2.30 12.52 10.93
N SER A 175 -3.31 13.38 10.90
CA SER A 175 -3.47 14.46 11.89
C SER A 175 -4.51 14.08 12.93
N PHE A 176 -4.21 13.10 13.78
CA PHE A 176 -5.14 12.58 14.79
C PHE A 176 -5.68 13.66 15.73
N ASN A 177 -4.94 14.74 15.97
CA ASN A 177 -5.43 15.90 16.71
C ASN A 177 -6.63 16.60 16.04
N ARG A 178 -6.80 16.44 14.72
CA ARG A 178 -7.94 16.96 13.95
C ARG A 178 -9.02 15.91 13.74
N LEU A 179 -8.66 14.65 13.78
CA LEU A 179 -9.54 13.49 13.58
C LEU A 179 -10.03 13.00 14.94
N GLN A 180 -10.99 13.72 15.51
CA GLN A 180 -11.57 13.31 16.81
C GLN A 180 -12.18 11.91 16.71
N LYS A 181 -11.82 11.02 17.65
CA LYS A 181 -12.29 9.62 17.71
C LYS A 181 -11.88 8.75 16.50
N ALA A 182 -10.87 9.16 15.71
CA ALA A 182 -10.36 8.31 14.65
C ALA A 182 -9.64 7.09 15.24
N ASP A 183 -9.90 5.92 14.68
CA ASP A 183 -9.17 4.70 14.97
C ASP A 183 -7.79 4.77 14.29
N PRO A 184 -6.67 4.58 15.01
CA PRO A 184 -5.34 4.54 14.41
C PRO A 184 -5.07 3.27 13.57
N VAL A 185 -5.96 2.29 13.62
CA VAL A 185 -5.85 1.08 12.79
C VAL A 185 -6.28 1.41 11.37
N LEU A 186 -5.39 1.18 10.41
CA LEU A 186 -5.68 1.39 9.01
C LEU A 186 -6.71 0.38 8.49
N GLY A 187 -7.64 0.86 7.71
CA GLY A 187 -8.73 0.06 7.16
C GLY A 187 -9.16 0.55 5.76
N VAL A 188 -10.36 0.18 5.40
CA VAL A 188 -10.94 0.46 4.07
C VAL A 188 -11.37 1.93 3.91
N ASP A 189 -11.58 2.65 5.03
CA ASP A 189 -11.88 4.07 5.03
C ASP A 189 -10.62 4.92 5.07
N MET A 190 -10.62 6.03 4.34
CA MET A 190 -9.49 6.95 4.28
C MET A 190 -9.49 7.92 5.46
N SER A 191 -8.40 7.92 6.23
CA SER A 191 -8.18 8.81 7.38
C SER A 191 -6.99 9.75 7.22
N SER A 192 -6.17 9.57 6.19
CA SER A 192 -4.98 10.40 5.95
C SER A 192 -5.33 11.85 5.61
N THR A 193 -4.52 12.77 6.10
CA THR A 193 -4.66 14.23 5.91
C THR A 193 -3.61 14.83 4.99
N GLY A 194 -2.64 14.04 4.56
CA GLY A 194 -1.55 14.43 3.67
C GLY A 194 -0.65 13.25 3.36
N GLU A 195 0.44 13.52 2.64
CA GLU A 195 1.39 12.49 2.23
C GLU A 195 2.79 13.07 2.03
N VAL A 196 3.79 12.21 2.15
CA VAL A 196 5.21 12.51 1.87
C VAL A 196 5.75 11.46 0.92
N GLY A 197 6.53 11.90 -0.08
CA GLY A 197 7.30 11.04 -0.96
C GLY A 197 8.79 11.17 -0.68
N CYS A 198 9.48 10.05 -0.46
CA CYS A 198 10.92 10.00 -0.26
C CYS A 198 11.58 9.05 -1.25
N LEU A 199 12.84 9.34 -1.59
CA LEU A 199 13.68 8.51 -2.44
C LEU A 199 14.82 7.88 -1.63
N GLY A 200 15.18 6.66 -1.99
CA GLY A 200 16.33 5.93 -1.45
C GLY A 200 16.90 4.98 -2.49
N ASP A 201 18.14 4.55 -2.28
CA ASP A 201 18.81 3.58 -3.16
C ASP A 201 18.14 2.20 -3.07
N ASP A 202 17.46 1.94 -1.96
CA ASP A 202 16.67 0.74 -1.71
C ASP A 202 15.37 1.05 -0.94
N THR A 203 14.50 0.04 -0.82
CA THR A 203 13.24 0.12 -0.09
C THR A 203 13.41 0.55 1.37
N ASN A 204 14.39 -0.02 2.08
CA ASN A 204 14.54 0.23 3.52
C ASN A 204 14.95 1.67 3.77
N THR A 205 15.87 2.19 2.96
CA THR A 205 16.32 3.58 3.02
C THR A 205 15.19 4.55 2.71
N ALA A 206 14.44 4.29 1.62
CA ALA A 206 13.30 5.14 1.24
C ALA A 206 12.18 5.08 2.29
N LEU A 207 11.87 3.89 2.83
CA LEU A 207 10.86 3.70 3.87
C LEU A 207 11.24 4.43 5.16
N LEU A 208 12.47 4.25 5.64
CA LEU A 208 12.94 4.93 6.84
C LEU A 208 12.85 6.45 6.70
N LYS A 209 13.32 7.01 5.58
CA LYS A 209 13.20 8.44 5.30
C LYS A 209 11.75 8.91 5.32
N SER A 210 10.85 8.17 4.68
CA SER A 210 9.43 8.54 4.61
C SER A 210 8.75 8.47 5.98
N MET A 211 9.03 7.44 6.78
CA MET A 211 8.51 7.32 8.14
C MET A 211 8.98 8.45 9.05
N LEU A 212 10.27 8.79 8.99
CA LEU A 212 10.83 9.93 9.76
C LEU A 212 10.17 11.25 9.34
N SER A 213 9.91 11.43 8.03
CA SER A 213 9.29 12.63 7.49
C SER A 213 7.82 12.81 7.92
N VAL A 214 7.09 11.74 8.19
CA VAL A 214 5.73 11.79 8.74
C VAL A 214 5.67 11.74 10.28
N GLY A 215 6.82 11.90 10.94
CA GLY A 215 6.89 12.11 12.39
C GLY A 215 7.22 10.88 13.21
N HIS A 216 7.48 9.73 12.60
CA HIS A 216 8.03 8.58 13.33
C HIS A 216 9.43 8.92 13.86
N ARG A 217 9.79 8.30 14.98
CA ARG A 217 11.10 8.54 15.61
C ARG A 217 11.85 7.23 15.79
N ILE A 218 13.15 7.28 15.56
CA ILE A 218 14.01 6.15 15.90
C ILE A 218 14.05 6.00 17.42
N PRO A 219 13.74 4.83 17.98
CA PRO A 219 13.82 4.59 19.42
C PRO A 219 15.25 4.84 19.93
N LYS A 220 15.39 5.41 21.15
CA LYS A 220 16.72 5.68 21.71
C LYS A 220 17.35 4.47 22.40
N LYS A 221 16.55 3.70 23.17
CA LYS A 221 17.04 2.58 23.98
C LYS A 221 16.10 1.39 24.03
N ASN A 222 14.79 1.63 24.09
CA ASN A 222 13.80 0.60 24.39
C ASN A 222 12.85 0.41 23.23
N ILE A 223 12.56 -0.84 22.87
CA ILE A 223 11.62 -1.20 21.82
C ILE A 223 10.65 -2.24 22.37
N LEU A 224 9.35 -2.00 22.19
CA LEU A 224 8.30 -2.98 22.47
C LEU A 224 7.97 -3.73 21.19
N LEU A 225 8.11 -5.05 21.23
CA LEU A 225 7.71 -5.97 20.16
C LEU A 225 6.34 -6.56 20.47
N SER A 226 5.40 -6.36 19.57
CA SER A 226 4.08 -6.98 19.61
C SER A 226 3.69 -7.39 18.20
N THR A 227 3.64 -8.68 17.93
CA THR A 227 3.35 -9.24 16.61
C THR A 227 2.18 -10.19 16.66
N GLY A 228 1.52 -10.38 15.52
CA GLY A 228 0.36 -11.24 15.34
C GLY A 228 0.63 -12.72 15.45
N GLY A 229 0.25 -13.51 14.44
CA GLY A 229 0.34 -14.96 14.44
C GLY A 229 1.76 -15.53 14.51
N ALA A 230 1.88 -16.85 14.65
CA ALA A 230 3.16 -17.52 14.84
C ALA A 230 4.18 -17.28 13.69
N LYS A 231 3.71 -17.23 12.44
CA LYS A 231 4.58 -16.95 11.28
C LYS A 231 5.22 -15.56 11.36
N GLN A 232 4.45 -14.53 11.73
CA GLN A 232 4.96 -13.15 11.87
C GLN A 232 5.97 -13.06 13.03
N LYS A 233 5.73 -13.77 14.13
CA LYS A 233 6.66 -13.82 15.27
C LYS A 233 7.99 -14.43 14.88
N VAL A 234 7.98 -15.54 14.13
CA VAL A 234 9.20 -16.18 13.63
C VAL A 234 9.95 -15.25 12.66
N ALA A 235 9.24 -14.61 11.74
CA ALA A 235 9.84 -13.67 10.78
C ALA A 235 10.49 -12.44 11.45
N MET A 236 10.09 -12.10 12.68
CA MET A 236 10.69 -10.99 13.43
C MET A 236 11.97 -11.36 14.18
N LEU A 237 12.33 -12.63 14.32
CA LEU A 237 13.46 -13.06 15.15
C LEU A 237 14.80 -12.47 14.70
N ASP A 238 15.05 -12.43 13.40
CA ASP A 238 16.30 -11.86 12.87
C ASP A 238 16.38 -10.36 13.11
N ALA A 239 15.27 -9.63 12.93
CA ALA A 239 15.20 -8.23 13.25
C ALA A 239 15.41 -7.97 14.77
N ALA A 240 14.85 -8.83 15.63
CA ALA A 240 15.05 -8.74 17.07
C ALA A 240 16.53 -8.94 17.46
N LYS A 241 17.23 -9.90 16.84
CA LYS A 241 18.68 -10.10 17.03
C LYS A 241 19.47 -8.86 16.63
N MET A 242 19.22 -8.34 15.42
CA MET A 242 19.88 -7.13 14.93
C MET A 242 19.68 -5.93 15.89
N LEU A 243 18.49 -5.76 16.44
CA LEU A 243 18.21 -4.70 17.42
C LEU A 243 18.99 -4.88 18.71
N ILE A 244 19.13 -6.12 19.21
CA ILE A 244 19.95 -6.44 20.39
C ILE A 244 21.41 -6.13 20.11
N ASP A 245 21.93 -6.54 18.95
CA ASP A 245 23.32 -6.31 18.54
C ASP A 245 23.64 -4.81 18.43
N HIS A 246 22.63 -3.99 18.09
CA HIS A 246 22.72 -2.54 18.08
C HIS A 246 22.50 -1.88 19.47
N GLY A 247 22.39 -2.68 20.54
CA GLY A 247 22.30 -2.21 21.91
C GLY A 247 20.91 -1.79 22.38
N TYR A 248 19.85 -2.14 21.63
CA TYR A 248 18.49 -1.89 22.07
C TYR A 248 18.05 -2.89 23.14
N LYS A 249 17.28 -2.39 24.11
CA LYS A 249 16.59 -3.24 25.09
C LYS A 249 15.19 -3.55 24.55
N LEU A 250 14.92 -4.84 24.39
CA LEU A 250 13.65 -5.30 23.83
C LEU A 250 12.68 -5.70 24.95
N TYR A 251 11.43 -5.32 24.77
CA TYR A 251 10.28 -5.77 25.53
C TYR A 251 9.32 -6.46 24.59
N ALA A 252 8.57 -7.43 25.07
CA ALA A 252 7.61 -8.15 24.22
C ALA A 252 6.31 -8.42 24.99
N THR A 253 5.18 -8.41 24.26
CA THR A 253 3.92 -8.93 24.81
C THR A 253 4.02 -10.44 25.04
N GLY A 254 3.29 -11.00 26.02
CA GLY A 254 3.41 -12.39 26.45
C GLY A 254 3.42 -13.41 25.31
N GLY A 255 2.48 -13.28 24.37
CA GLY A 255 2.43 -14.16 23.20
C GLY A 255 3.61 -13.99 22.23
N THR A 256 4.23 -12.81 22.14
CA THR A 256 5.43 -12.59 21.32
C THR A 256 6.67 -13.07 22.04
N SER A 257 6.74 -12.84 23.36
CA SER A 257 7.84 -13.30 24.23
C SER A 257 8.01 -14.80 24.20
N THR A 258 6.94 -15.58 24.26
CA THR A 258 7.00 -17.06 24.24
C THR A 258 7.74 -17.59 23.02
N VAL A 259 7.47 -17.07 21.83
CA VAL A 259 8.16 -17.51 20.60
C VAL A 259 9.60 -16.98 20.55
N SER A 260 9.82 -15.73 20.93
CA SER A 260 11.17 -15.15 20.94
C SER A 260 12.08 -15.84 21.95
N TYR A 261 11.56 -16.15 23.15
CA TYR A 261 12.32 -16.81 24.20
C TYR A 261 12.77 -18.23 23.85
N THR A 262 11.89 -19.03 23.24
CA THR A 262 12.22 -20.39 22.80
C THR A 262 13.26 -20.43 21.69
N HIS A 263 13.24 -19.46 20.77
CA HIS A 263 14.17 -19.46 19.64
C HIS A 263 15.45 -18.64 19.87
N LEU A 264 15.42 -17.57 20.67
CA LEU A 264 16.61 -16.77 20.96
C LEU A 264 17.50 -17.40 22.05
N ARG A 265 16.92 -18.12 23.02
CA ARG A 265 17.69 -18.82 24.05
C ARG A 265 18.48 -20.04 23.56
N ALA A 266 18.08 -20.64 22.45
CA ALA A 266 18.84 -21.75 21.86
C ALA A 266 20.23 -21.31 21.34
N HIS A 267 20.50 -20.00 21.25
CA HIS A 267 21.76 -19.45 20.72
C HIS A 267 22.52 -18.51 21.66
N GLU A 268 22.00 -18.15 22.83
CA GLU A 268 22.71 -17.22 23.73
C GLU A 268 22.57 -17.55 25.22
N THR A 269 23.72 -17.55 25.90
CA THR A 269 23.87 -17.77 27.34
C THR A 269 23.80 -16.48 28.20
N ARG A 270 23.46 -15.31 27.69
CA ARG A 270 23.28 -14.08 28.50
C ARG A 270 22.25 -13.12 27.96
N GLY A 271 21.29 -12.81 28.82
CA GLY A 271 20.08 -12.11 28.53
C GLY A 271 20.17 -10.59 28.37
N ASN A 272 19.32 -10.12 27.46
CA ASN A 272 18.80 -8.75 27.43
C ASN A 272 17.30 -8.74 27.05
N LEU A 273 16.63 -9.86 27.19
CA LEU A 273 15.16 -9.91 27.07
C LEU A 273 14.55 -9.79 28.47
N VAL A 274 13.79 -8.74 28.70
CA VAL A 274 12.98 -8.55 29.89
C VAL A 274 11.52 -8.79 29.49
N CYS A 275 10.90 -9.80 30.09
CA CYS A 275 9.45 -10.07 29.98
C CYS A 275 8.64 -9.12 30.84
#